data_45533b3e6ad6c7a311b4bc08ffbe7602
#
_entry.id   45533b3e6ad6c7a311b4bc08ffbe7602
#
_cell.length_a   1.000
_cell.length_b   1.000
_cell.length_c   1.000
_cell.angle_alpha   90.00
_cell.angle_beta   90.00
_cell.angle_gamma   90.00
#
_symmetry.space_group_name_H-M   'P 1'
#
loop_
_entity.id
_entity.type
_entity.pdbx_description
1 polymer ?
#
loop_
_entity_poly.entity_id
_entity_poly.type
_entity_poly.pdbx_seq_one_letter_code
_entity_poly.pdbx_strand_id
1 'polypeptide(L)'
;MIIKIHKQLLLTSLISLMVWGCGSSPEYTTAKMKIEKADWAQAEEYLVKALEVEPDNPEIPVQLGYHIYAKQSNWVQMNEMFERALNIDPEAKILTGRPVREFVEQYRNMFWAEQYNKGVGDYNKYRQSRDKADLQSAITAFKTSGEINPNEGQSFSILATSYLELGQNDLAVQNGKKAVEVMPNDFHANFALSQILSRLGQKEESLPYGEKAADLDPSNSNAIRQLATLYYELNEKEKSIETFEKAIKTETDKMLKSNLYFNLGVLNMQLNNFQDAEDSFMAAYDLNPEDIEALAGMAQTFENAEKWRRASKFYRECIALDPENPDHYKGMARVLIQQGRPEEATRYYEKAKARGG
;
A
#
# COMPACT_ATOMS: atom_id res chain seq x y z
N MET A 1 -23.40 12.65 -75.30
CA MET A 1 -22.85 13.41 -74.16
C MET A 1 -22.92 12.62 -72.83
N ILE A 2 -23.76 11.62 -72.72
CA ILE A 2 -23.93 10.79 -71.47
C ILE A 2 -22.83 9.73 -71.30
N ILE A 3 -22.23 9.22 -72.36
CA ILE A 3 -21.24 8.14 -72.33
C ILE A 3 -19.84 8.60 -71.80
N LYS A 4 -19.51 9.93 -71.92
CA LYS A 4 -18.23 10.46 -71.41
C LYS A 4 -18.20 10.67 -69.90
N ILE A 5 -19.35 10.89 -69.27
CA ILE A 5 -19.43 11.13 -67.84
C ILE A 5 -19.28 9.81 -67.06
N HIS A 6 -19.81 8.71 -67.59
CA HIS A 6 -19.67 7.40 -66.98
C HIS A 6 -18.24 6.82 -67.03
N LYS A 7 -17.44 7.19 -68.03
CA LYS A 7 -16.03 6.77 -68.12
C LYS A 7 -15.11 7.52 -67.13
N GLN A 8 -15.40 8.77 -66.81
CA GLN A 8 -14.66 9.54 -65.83
C GLN A 8 -15.02 9.14 -64.38
N LEU A 9 -16.28 8.80 -64.08
CA LEU A 9 -16.70 8.32 -62.77
C LEU A 9 -16.18 6.89 -62.50
N LEU A 10 -16.06 6.05 -63.50
CA LEU A 10 -15.44 4.72 -63.38
C LEU A 10 -13.92 4.77 -63.18
N LEU A 11 -13.24 5.78 -63.74
CA LEU A 11 -11.78 5.96 -63.52
C LEU A 11 -11.46 6.55 -62.15
N THR A 12 -12.29 7.42 -61.61
CA THR A 12 -12.10 7.96 -60.25
C THR A 12 -12.48 6.94 -59.17
N SER A 13 -13.46 6.07 -59.39
CA SER A 13 -13.79 4.98 -58.46
C SER A 13 -12.77 3.84 -58.51
N LEU A 14 -12.07 3.61 -59.65
CA LEU A 14 -10.99 2.64 -59.72
C LEU A 14 -9.70 3.12 -59.04
N ILE A 15 -9.43 4.44 -59.04
CA ILE A 15 -8.25 4.98 -58.35
C ILE A 15 -8.47 5.02 -56.83
N SER A 16 -9.68 5.21 -56.33
CA SER A 16 -9.99 5.11 -54.89
C SER A 16 -10.00 3.65 -54.35
N LEU A 17 -10.23 2.66 -55.26
CA LEU A 17 -10.17 1.24 -54.89
C LEU A 17 -8.76 0.64 -54.98
N MET A 18 -7.79 1.32 -55.64
CA MET A 18 -6.38 0.89 -55.65
C MET A 18 -5.55 1.37 -54.46
N VAL A 19 -6.08 2.26 -53.61
CA VAL A 19 -5.39 2.74 -52.40
C VAL A 19 -5.67 1.82 -51.17
N TRP A 20 -6.60 0.89 -51.28
CA TRP A 20 -6.90 -0.12 -50.24
C TRP A 20 -6.29 -1.50 -50.54
N GLY A 21 -5.15 -1.55 -51.19
CA GLY A 21 -4.36 -2.76 -51.40
C GLY A 21 -3.30 -2.92 -50.32
N CYS A 22 -3.53 -3.78 -49.35
CA CYS A 22 -2.59 -4.58 -48.56
C CYS A 22 -1.08 -4.22 -48.68
N GLY A 23 -0.66 -3.07 -48.18
CA GLY A 23 0.75 -2.75 -48.05
C GLY A 23 0.94 -1.52 -47.15
N SER A 24 1.87 -1.58 -46.20
CA SER A 24 2.27 -0.42 -45.42
C SER A 24 2.71 0.73 -46.31
N SER A 25 2.45 1.98 -45.91
CA SER A 25 2.94 3.17 -46.61
C SER A 25 4.48 3.16 -46.79
N PRO A 26 5.00 3.90 -47.80
CA PRO A 26 6.45 4.07 -47.94
C PRO A 26 7.10 4.62 -46.68
N GLU A 27 6.41 5.51 -45.98
CA GLU A 27 6.83 6.11 -44.72
C GLU A 27 6.96 5.05 -43.64
N TYR A 28 5.94 4.20 -43.43
CA TYR A 28 6.02 3.15 -42.43
C TYR A 28 7.04 2.06 -42.79
N THR A 29 7.17 1.71 -44.07
CA THR A 29 8.21 0.79 -44.55
C THR A 29 9.59 1.34 -44.27
N THR A 30 9.81 2.63 -44.51
CA THR A 30 11.10 3.30 -44.24
C THR A 30 11.37 3.35 -42.74
N ALA A 31 10.35 3.64 -41.94
CA ALA A 31 10.45 3.64 -40.46
C ALA A 31 10.92 2.27 -39.92
N LYS A 32 10.33 1.16 -40.40
CA LYS A 32 10.76 -0.19 -40.01
C LYS A 32 12.24 -0.45 -40.36
N MET A 33 12.69 -0.08 -41.55
CA MET A 33 14.09 -0.21 -41.92
C MET A 33 15.05 0.65 -41.02
N LYS A 34 14.56 1.80 -40.55
CA LYS A 34 15.34 2.66 -39.65
C LYS A 34 15.43 2.10 -38.24
N ILE A 35 14.34 1.50 -37.75
CA ILE A 35 14.29 0.73 -36.48
C ILE A 35 15.30 -0.42 -36.52
N GLU A 36 15.29 -1.24 -37.60
CA GLU A 36 16.23 -2.35 -37.77
C GLU A 36 17.71 -1.90 -37.76
N LYS A 37 18.01 -0.71 -38.28
CA LYS A 37 19.33 -0.10 -38.27
C LYS A 37 19.67 0.65 -36.98
N ALA A 38 18.77 0.69 -36.02
CA ALA A 38 18.86 1.48 -34.78
C ALA A 38 19.09 2.99 -35.04
N ASP A 39 18.62 3.51 -36.17
CA ASP A 39 18.64 4.94 -36.52
C ASP A 39 17.38 5.60 -35.94
N TRP A 40 17.41 5.83 -34.63
CA TRP A 40 16.23 6.24 -33.86
C TRP A 40 15.69 7.61 -34.27
N ALA A 41 16.54 8.55 -34.65
CA ALA A 41 16.13 9.89 -35.09
C ALA A 41 15.30 9.83 -36.39
N GLN A 42 15.80 9.08 -37.37
CA GLN A 42 15.06 8.91 -38.63
C GLN A 42 13.85 7.98 -38.45
N ALA A 43 13.93 6.97 -37.57
CA ALA A 43 12.80 6.12 -37.25
C ALA A 43 11.65 6.96 -36.69
N GLU A 44 11.90 7.87 -35.74
CA GLU A 44 10.92 8.79 -35.20
C GLU A 44 10.25 9.66 -36.28
N GLU A 45 11.11 10.33 -37.11
CA GLU A 45 10.63 11.18 -38.21
C GLU A 45 9.68 10.44 -39.17
N TYR A 46 10.06 9.22 -39.58
CA TYR A 46 9.26 8.45 -40.51
C TYR A 46 8.04 7.81 -39.87
N LEU A 47 8.07 7.44 -38.56
CA LEU A 47 6.91 6.97 -37.83
C LEU A 47 5.86 8.06 -37.64
N VAL A 48 6.29 9.29 -37.35
CA VAL A 48 5.38 10.45 -37.24
C VAL A 48 4.68 10.71 -38.59
N LYS A 49 5.43 10.70 -39.70
CA LYS A 49 4.84 10.82 -41.05
C LYS A 49 3.90 9.68 -41.38
N ALA A 50 4.28 8.45 -41.01
CA ALA A 50 3.42 7.28 -41.21
C ALA A 50 2.11 7.38 -40.42
N LEU A 51 2.12 7.95 -39.23
CA LEU A 51 0.95 8.17 -38.40
C LEU A 51 -0.05 9.15 -38.99
N GLU A 52 0.42 10.08 -39.86
CA GLU A 52 -0.42 11.01 -40.61
C GLU A 52 -1.04 10.32 -41.83
N VAL A 53 -0.31 9.42 -42.48
CA VAL A 53 -0.72 8.72 -43.72
C VAL A 53 -1.61 7.51 -43.41
N GLU A 54 -1.33 6.80 -42.33
CA GLU A 54 -2.04 5.61 -41.87
C GLU A 54 -2.56 5.81 -40.43
N PRO A 55 -3.48 6.75 -40.14
CA PRO A 55 -3.92 7.08 -38.79
C PRO A 55 -4.64 5.94 -38.06
N ASP A 56 -5.19 4.99 -38.85
CA ASP A 56 -5.94 3.82 -38.34
C ASP A 56 -5.07 2.55 -38.19
N ASN A 57 -3.76 2.66 -38.41
CA ASN A 57 -2.83 1.55 -38.21
C ASN A 57 -2.30 1.53 -36.76
N PRO A 58 -2.77 0.60 -35.89
CA PRO A 58 -2.39 0.62 -34.47
C PRO A 58 -0.93 0.23 -34.24
N GLU A 59 -0.26 -0.38 -35.21
CA GLU A 59 1.14 -0.75 -35.09
C GLU A 59 2.07 0.47 -35.03
N ILE A 60 1.74 1.55 -35.75
CA ILE A 60 2.56 2.75 -35.80
C ILE A 60 2.70 3.43 -34.42
N PRO A 61 1.63 3.74 -33.70
CA PRO A 61 1.77 4.31 -32.36
C PRO A 61 2.41 3.33 -31.37
N VAL A 62 2.23 2.00 -31.51
CA VAL A 62 2.98 1.02 -30.70
C VAL A 62 4.49 1.16 -30.93
N GLN A 63 4.93 1.29 -32.20
CA GLN A 63 6.34 1.45 -32.54
C GLN A 63 6.94 2.76 -31.98
N LEU A 64 6.19 3.88 -32.08
CA LEU A 64 6.57 5.17 -31.48
C LEU A 64 6.72 5.04 -29.96
N GLY A 65 5.73 4.48 -29.30
CA GLY A 65 5.75 4.30 -27.85
C GLY A 65 6.92 3.45 -27.38
N TYR A 66 7.10 2.27 -27.98
CA TYR A 66 8.08 1.31 -27.55
C TYR A 66 9.53 1.63 -27.98
N HIS A 67 9.75 1.93 -29.26
CA HIS A 67 11.10 2.11 -29.80
C HIS A 67 11.65 3.51 -29.64
N ILE A 68 10.79 4.52 -29.52
CA ILE A 68 11.22 5.91 -29.46
C ILE A 68 11.03 6.47 -28.04
N TYR A 69 9.80 6.65 -27.61
CA TYR A 69 9.52 7.38 -26.35
C TYR A 69 9.97 6.62 -25.10
N ALA A 70 9.81 5.30 -25.05
CA ALA A 70 10.33 4.51 -23.93
C ALA A 70 11.86 4.59 -23.82
N LYS A 71 12.59 4.56 -24.95
CA LYS A 71 14.06 4.72 -24.97
C LYS A 71 14.54 6.11 -24.56
N GLN A 72 13.71 7.13 -24.83
CA GLN A 72 13.95 8.51 -24.39
C GLN A 72 13.52 8.72 -22.93
N SER A 73 12.99 7.70 -22.25
CA SER A 73 12.35 7.79 -20.93
C SER A 73 11.21 8.82 -20.90
N ASN A 74 10.57 9.05 -22.03
CA ASN A 74 9.39 9.91 -22.14
C ASN A 74 8.11 9.09 -21.96
N TRP A 75 7.82 8.76 -20.71
CA TRP A 75 6.76 7.85 -20.33
C TRP A 75 5.36 8.40 -20.64
N VAL A 76 5.18 9.71 -20.61
CA VAL A 76 3.93 10.39 -20.96
C VAL A 76 3.60 10.14 -22.42
N GLN A 77 4.52 10.46 -23.34
CA GLN A 77 4.30 10.23 -24.76
C GLN A 77 4.23 8.75 -25.12
N MET A 78 4.99 7.89 -24.43
CA MET A 78 4.85 6.44 -24.58
C MET A 78 3.42 5.99 -24.30
N ASN A 79 2.84 6.44 -23.18
CA ASN A 79 1.47 6.11 -22.82
C ASN A 79 0.43 6.69 -23.77
N GLU A 80 0.60 7.94 -24.23
CA GLU A 80 -0.29 8.54 -25.23
C GLU A 80 -0.34 7.69 -26.50
N MET A 81 0.81 7.21 -26.96
CA MET A 81 0.87 6.37 -28.15
C MET A 81 0.28 4.97 -27.90
N PHE A 82 0.53 4.38 -26.75
CA PHE A 82 -0.09 3.10 -26.38
C PHE A 82 -1.61 3.20 -26.26
N GLU A 83 -2.15 4.26 -25.63
CA GLU A 83 -3.60 4.51 -25.59
C GLU A 83 -4.18 4.74 -26.99
N ARG A 84 -3.47 5.49 -27.84
CA ARG A 84 -3.90 5.66 -29.23
C ARG A 84 -3.98 4.32 -29.96
N ALA A 85 -3.01 3.44 -29.81
CA ALA A 85 -3.04 2.12 -30.41
C ALA A 85 -4.23 1.26 -29.91
N LEU A 86 -4.48 1.27 -28.61
CA LEU A 86 -5.60 0.57 -27.98
C LEU A 86 -6.95 1.10 -28.45
N ASN A 87 -7.06 2.41 -28.67
CA ASN A 87 -8.30 3.03 -29.17
C ASN A 87 -8.57 2.78 -30.65
N ILE A 88 -7.52 2.48 -31.45
CA ILE A 88 -7.69 2.10 -32.87
C ILE A 88 -8.21 0.68 -32.96
N ASP A 89 -7.47 -0.29 -32.48
CA ASP A 89 -7.88 -1.71 -32.44
C ASP A 89 -7.03 -2.50 -31.45
N PRO A 90 -7.55 -2.83 -30.24
CA PRO A 90 -6.82 -3.59 -29.23
C PRO A 90 -6.55 -5.04 -29.62
N GLU A 91 -7.34 -5.63 -30.55
CA GLU A 91 -7.21 -7.01 -30.98
C GLU A 91 -6.36 -7.17 -32.26
N ALA A 92 -5.99 -6.06 -32.90
CA ALA A 92 -5.13 -6.11 -34.09
C ALA A 92 -3.80 -6.79 -33.76
N LYS A 93 -3.43 -7.74 -34.58
CA LYS A 93 -2.15 -8.46 -34.45
C LYS A 93 -1.02 -7.62 -35.05
N ILE A 94 -0.04 -7.29 -34.22
CA ILE A 94 1.13 -6.48 -34.60
C ILE A 94 2.42 -7.26 -34.42
N LEU A 95 3.49 -6.81 -35.10
CA LEU A 95 4.89 -7.24 -34.94
C LEU A 95 5.11 -8.76 -34.78
N THR A 96 4.81 -9.29 -33.64
CA THR A 96 5.06 -10.69 -33.25
C THR A 96 3.81 -11.59 -33.40
N GLY A 97 2.76 -11.08 -34.05
CA GLY A 97 1.47 -11.76 -34.12
C GLY A 97 0.63 -11.69 -32.86
N ARG A 98 1.01 -10.86 -31.90
CA ARG A 98 0.27 -10.61 -30.66
C ARG A 98 -0.74 -9.48 -30.84
N PRO A 99 -1.88 -9.51 -30.13
CA PRO A 99 -2.79 -8.38 -30.05
C PRO A 99 -2.10 -7.14 -29.46
N VAL A 100 -2.52 -5.94 -29.89
CA VAL A 100 -2.04 -4.64 -29.38
C VAL A 100 -2.13 -4.59 -27.85
N ARG A 101 -3.29 -5.00 -27.26
CA ARG A 101 -3.49 -4.99 -25.81
C ARG A 101 -2.45 -5.80 -25.05
N GLU A 102 -2.13 -7.02 -25.55
CA GLU A 102 -1.15 -7.87 -24.88
C GLU A 102 0.28 -7.29 -24.97
N PHE A 103 0.61 -6.69 -26.13
CA PHE A 103 1.87 -6.02 -26.30
C PHE A 103 2.01 -4.82 -25.36
N VAL A 104 1.02 -3.94 -25.34
CA VAL A 104 1.02 -2.74 -24.50
C VAL A 104 1.10 -3.12 -23.02
N GLU A 105 0.27 -4.06 -22.55
CA GLU A 105 0.28 -4.54 -21.18
C GLU A 105 1.64 -5.10 -20.78
N GLN A 106 2.20 -5.98 -21.61
CA GLN A 106 3.50 -6.60 -21.35
C GLN A 106 4.61 -5.55 -21.19
N TYR A 107 4.70 -4.57 -22.09
CA TYR A 107 5.80 -3.62 -22.07
C TYR A 107 5.60 -2.53 -20.99
N ARG A 108 4.38 -2.08 -20.74
CA ARG A 108 4.09 -1.25 -19.57
C ARG A 108 4.54 -1.94 -18.29
N ASN A 109 4.12 -3.19 -18.09
CA ASN A 109 4.47 -3.95 -16.89
C ASN A 109 5.99 -4.18 -16.78
N MET A 110 6.68 -4.43 -17.90
CA MET A 110 8.13 -4.60 -17.91
C MET A 110 8.85 -3.32 -17.46
N PHE A 111 8.52 -2.17 -18.05
CA PHE A 111 9.16 -0.90 -17.70
C PHE A 111 8.75 -0.43 -16.30
N TRP A 112 7.49 -0.62 -15.93
CA TRP A 112 7.00 -0.37 -14.58
C TRP A 112 7.79 -1.17 -13.54
N ALA A 113 7.92 -2.49 -13.73
CA ALA A 113 8.60 -3.37 -12.79
C ALA A 113 10.08 -3.01 -12.61
N GLU A 114 10.76 -2.58 -13.67
CA GLU A 114 12.15 -2.13 -13.59
C GLU A 114 12.28 -0.92 -12.63
N GLN A 115 11.47 0.12 -12.82
CA GLN A 115 11.51 1.31 -11.98
C GLN A 115 10.96 1.04 -10.58
N TYR A 116 9.90 0.25 -10.46
CA TYR A 116 9.35 -0.15 -9.17
C TYR A 116 10.38 -0.91 -8.32
N ASN A 117 11.05 -1.91 -8.90
CA ASN A 117 12.07 -2.69 -8.19
C ASN A 117 13.29 -1.84 -7.79
N LYS A 118 13.68 -0.88 -8.62
CA LYS A 118 14.70 0.12 -8.25
C LYS A 118 14.25 0.92 -7.03
N GLY A 119 13.02 1.41 -7.04
CA GLY A 119 12.42 2.14 -5.91
C GLY A 119 12.39 1.30 -4.64
N VAL A 120 12.00 0.03 -4.71
CA VAL A 120 12.02 -0.92 -3.58
C VAL A 120 13.44 -1.10 -3.03
N GLY A 121 14.44 -1.22 -3.91
CA GLY A 121 15.84 -1.32 -3.51
C GLY A 121 16.32 -0.10 -2.72
N ASP A 122 16.02 1.11 -3.22
CA ASP A 122 16.41 2.36 -2.57
C ASP A 122 15.61 2.62 -1.28
N TYR A 123 14.33 2.24 -1.23
CA TYR A 123 13.53 2.30 -0.01
C TYR A 123 14.06 1.36 1.07
N ASN A 124 14.51 0.15 0.71
CA ASN A 124 15.12 -0.78 1.65
C ASN A 124 16.46 -0.28 2.19
N LYS A 125 17.28 0.42 1.38
CA LYS A 125 18.48 1.12 1.86
C LYS A 125 18.10 2.19 2.88
N TYR A 126 17.11 3.03 2.58
CA TYR A 126 16.60 4.02 3.54
C TYR A 126 16.16 3.41 4.85
N ARG A 127 15.45 2.29 4.83
CA ARG A 127 15.01 1.61 6.07
C ARG A 127 16.18 1.21 6.96
N GLN A 128 17.33 0.89 6.38
CA GLN A 128 18.55 0.51 7.10
C GLN A 128 19.38 1.72 7.53
N SER A 129 19.63 2.65 6.62
CA SER A 129 20.51 3.80 6.81
C SER A 129 19.82 5.01 7.47
N ARG A 130 18.50 5.15 7.26
CA ARG A 130 17.71 6.37 7.54
C ARG A 130 18.19 7.61 6.77
N ASP A 131 19.00 7.41 5.70
CA ASP A 131 19.44 8.50 4.83
C ASP A 131 18.28 8.97 3.93
N LYS A 132 17.92 10.24 4.07
CA LYS A 132 16.87 10.87 3.26
C LYS A 132 17.19 10.91 1.77
N ALA A 133 18.46 10.82 1.37
CA ALA A 133 18.84 10.75 -0.04
C ALA A 133 18.35 9.43 -0.67
N ASP A 134 18.48 8.30 0.04
CA ASP A 134 17.95 7.02 -0.40
C ASP A 134 16.42 7.07 -0.55
N LEU A 135 15.72 7.71 0.40
CA LEU A 135 14.26 7.89 0.33
C LEU A 135 13.85 8.76 -0.87
N GLN A 136 14.59 9.84 -1.15
CA GLN A 136 14.33 10.70 -2.32
C GLN A 136 14.56 9.96 -3.64
N SER A 137 15.60 9.10 -3.70
CA SER A 137 15.85 8.21 -4.85
C SER A 137 14.70 7.23 -5.06
N ALA A 138 14.21 6.61 -3.98
CA ALA A 138 13.06 5.71 -4.01
C ALA A 138 11.81 6.43 -4.53
N ILE A 139 11.49 7.61 -4.00
CA ILE A 139 10.35 8.43 -4.47
C ILE A 139 10.46 8.72 -5.96
N THR A 140 11.65 9.08 -6.45
CA THR A 140 11.85 9.35 -7.87
C THR A 140 11.53 8.11 -8.71
N ALA A 141 12.04 6.95 -8.32
CA ALA A 141 11.78 5.70 -9.03
C ALA A 141 10.30 5.28 -8.98
N PHE A 142 9.62 5.42 -7.83
CA PHE A 142 8.20 5.12 -7.71
C PHE A 142 7.31 6.11 -8.47
N LYS A 143 7.67 7.39 -8.55
CA LYS A 143 6.98 8.36 -9.43
C LYS A 143 7.07 7.93 -10.87
N THR A 144 8.29 7.61 -11.32
CA THR A 144 8.51 7.12 -12.68
C THR A 144 7.72 5.84 -12.96
N SER A 145 7.68 4.88 -12.02
CA SER A 145 6.87 3.67 -12.20
C SER A 145 5.37 3.97 -12.29
N GLY A 146 4.84 4.89 -11.49
CA GLY A 146 3.45 5.34 -11.56
C GLY A 146 3.11 6.10 -12.85
N GLU A 147 4.08 6.82 -13.44
CA GLU A 147 3.94 7.46 -14.76
C GLU A 147 3.92 6.41 -15.88
N ILE A 148 4.74 5.35 -15.79
CA ILE A 148 4.79 4.26 -16.77
C ILE A 148 3.50 3.46 -16.79
N ASN A 149 3.03 3.02 -15.62
CA ASN A 149 1.78 2.29 -15.51
C ASN A 149 0.90 2.86 -14.39
N PRO A 150 0.01 3.81 -14.72
CA PRO A 150 -0.87 4.43 -13.74
C PRO A 150 -1.96 3.50 -13.19
N ASN A 151 -2.11 2.30 -13.77
CA ASN A 151 -3.06 1.29 -13.30
C ASN A 151 -2.46 0.34 -12.25
N GLU A 152 -1.16 0.49 -11.94
CA GLU A 152 -0.46 -0.28 -10.90
C GLU A 152 -0.39 0.53 -9.60
N GLY A 153 -1.39 0.34 -8.75
CA GLY A 153 -1.59 1.12 -7.53
C GLY A 153 -0.49 0.96 -6.48
N GLN A 154 0.34 -0.10 -6.57
CA GLN A 154 1.46 -0.36 -5.65
C GLN A 154 2.45 0.81 -5.60
N SER A 155 2.73 1.44 -6.75
CA SER A 155 3.61 2.62 -6.82
C SER A 155 3.07 3.77 -5.97
N PHE A 156 1.77 4.02 -6.03
CA PHE A 156 1.11 5.08 -5.26
C PHE A 156 1.04 4.75 -3.77
N SER A 157 0.84 3.49 -3.39
CA SER A 157 0.84 3.06 -1.98
C SER A 157 2.19 3.33 -1.30
N ILE A 158 3.30 3.00 -1.98
CA ILE A 158 4.64 3.26 -1.43
C ILE A 158 4.97 4.75 -1.47
N LEU A 159 4.55 5.48 -2.51
CA LEU A 159 4.70 6.94 -2.56
C LEU A 159 3.99 7.60 -1.38
N ALA A 160 2.77 7.18 -1.05
CA ALA A 160 2.03 7.70 0.08
C ALA A 160 2.81 7.56 1.40
N THR A 161 3.34 6.36 1.66
CA THR A 161 4.15 6.08 2.85
C THR A 161 5.46 6.88 2.84
N SER A 162 6.13 6.95 1.68
CA SER A 162 7.40 7.66 1.53
C SER A 162 7.25 9.17 1.74
N TYR A 163 6.18 9.77 1.24
CA TYR A 163 5.88 11.18 1.48
C TYR A 163 5.53 11.46 2.94
N LEU A 164 4.82 10.54 3.61
CA LEU A 164 4.55 10.67 5.05
C LEU A 164 5.85 10.67 5.87
N GLU A 165 6.82 9.81 5.53
CA GLU A 165 8.15 9.76 6.16
C GLU A 165 8.96 11.07 5.96
N LEU A 166 8.73 11.78 4.84
CA LEU A 166 9.30 13.11 4.60
C LEU A 166 8.52 14.26 5.25
N GLY A 167 7.35 13.99 5.85
CA GLY A 167 6.44 15.02 6.38
C GLY A 167 5.69 15.80 5.30
N GLN A 168 5.65 15.28 4.06
CA GLN A 168 4.91 15.86 2.93
C GLN A 168 3.47 15.33 2.92
N ASN A 169 2.70 15.76 3.91
CA ASN A 169 1.41 15.18 4.26
C ASN A 169 0.38 15.22 3.13
N ASP A 170 0.29 16.34 2.40
CA ASP A 170 -0.67 16.48 1.28
C ASP A 170 -0.39 15.47 0.17
N LEU A 171 0.90 15.28 -0.18
CA LEU A 171 1.31 14.30 -1.18
C LEU A 171 1.10 12.86 -0.69
N ALA A 172 1.28 12.61 0.62
CA ALA A 172 0.99 11.31 1.21
C ALA A 172 -0.50 10.95 1.05
N VAL A 173 -1.39 11.86 1.40
CA VAL A 173 -2.85 11.67 1.26
C VAL A 173 -3.24 11.53 -0.21
N GLN A 174 -2.74 12.39 -1.10
CA GLN A 174 -3.03 12.35 -2.52
C GLN A 174 -2.65 11.00 -3.14
N ASN A 175 -1.45 10.51 -2.87
CA ASN A 175 -1.00 9.22 -3.41
C ASN A 175 -1.73 8.04 -2.76
N GLY A 176 -2.06 8.11 -1.46
CA GLY A 176 -2.88 7.09 -0.80
C GLY A 176 -4.28 6.98 -1.41
N LYS A 177 -4.94 8.12 -1.67
CA LYS A 177 -6.24 8.14 -2.38
C LYS A 177 -6.13 7.57 -3.79
N LYS A 178 -5.05 7.91 -4.51
CA LYS A 178 -4.81 7.36 -5.86
C LYS A 178 -4.59 5.85 -5.82
N ALA A 179 -3.87 5.33 -4.82
CA ALA A 179 -3.70 3.89 -4.64
C ALA A 179 -5.06 3.17 -4.44
N VAL A 180 -5.93 3.71 -3.59
CA VAL A 180 -7.27 3.14 -3.35
C VAL A 180 -8.18 3.29 -4.57
N GLU A 181 -8.10 4.41 -5.31
CA GLU A 181 -8.84 4.59 -6.56
C GLU A 181 -8.51 3.48 -7.58
N VAL A 182 -7.22 3.15 -7.72
CA VAL A 182 -6.74 2.12 -8.66
C VAL A 182 -6.99 0.70 -8.12
N MET A 183 -6.83 0.51 -6.81
CA MET A 183 -6.96 -0.78 -6.14
C MET A 183 -7.98 -0.72 -4.99
N PRO A 184 -9.29 -0.55 -5.27
CA PRO A 184 -10.30 -0.31 -4.23
C PRO A 184 -10.52 -1.50 -3.27
N ASN A 185 -10.16 -2.70 -3.70
CA ASN A 185 -10.26 -3.92 -2.90
C ASN A 185 -8.88 -4.48 -2.49
N ASP A 186 -7.85 -3.66 -2.47
CA ASP A 186 -6.55 -4.04 -1.92
C ASP A 186 -6.48 -3.68 -0.43
N PHE A 187 -6.14 -4.67 0.40
CA PHE A 187 -5.99 -4.49 1.84
C PHE A 187 -4.94 -3.43 2.17
N HIS A 188 -3.77 -3.53 1.54
CA HIS A 188 -2.63 -2.66 1.88
C HIS A 188 -2.88 -1.21 1.50
N ALA A 189 -3.55 -0.95 0.37
CA ALA A 189 -3.90 0.40 -0.07
C ALA A 189 -4.88 1.06 0.93
N ASN A 190 -5.95 0.36 1.30
CA ASN A 190 -6.94 0.86 2.26
C ASN A 190 -6.32 1.04 3.65
N PHE A 191 -5.59 0.04 4.14
CA PHE A 191 -4.95 0.11 5.45
C PHE A 191 -3.93 1.25 5.55
N ALA A 192 -3.06 1.41 4.54
CA ALA A 192 -2.08 2.49 4.50
C ALA A 192 -2.74 3.88 4.47
N LEU A 193 -3.78 4.08 3.65
CA LEU A 193 -4.49 5.37 3.60
C LEU A 193 -5.18 5.67 4.93
N SER A 194 -5.82 4.69 5.54
CA SER A 194 -6.42 4.84 6.87
C SER A 194 -5.35 5.23 7.91
N GLN A 195 -4.19 4.58 7.91
CA GLN A 195 -3.10 4.92 8.83
C GLN A 195 -2.59 6.35 8.62
N ILE A 196 -2.42 6.77 7.36
CA ILE A 196 -1.95 8.11 7.01
C ILE A 196 -2.94 9.15 7.53
N LEU A 197 -4.23 9.00 7.21
CA LEU A 197 -5.29 9.93 7.62
C LEU A 197 -5.43 9.99 9.15
N SER A 198 -5.41 8.86 9.83
CA SER A 198 -5.47 8.78 11.29
C SER A 198 -4.28 9.50 11.94
N ARG A 199 -3.05 9.27 11.44
CA ARG A 199 -1.84 9.94 11.93
C ARG A 199 -1.87 11.46 11.74
N LEU A 200 -2.58 11.93 10.71
CA LEU A 200 -2.80 13.37 10.45
C LEU A 200 -3.99 13.95 11.23
N GLY A 201 -4.67 13.17 12.06
CA GLY A 201 -5.83 13.59 12.83
C GLY A 201 -7.13 13.66 12.03
N GLN A 202 -7.13 13.20 10.78
CA GLN A 202 -8.31 13.17 9.89
C GLN A 202 -9.12 11.87 10.11
N LYS A 203 -9.62 11.70 11.34
CA LYS A 203 -10.19 10.43 11.84
C LYS A 203 -11.47 10.02 11.11
N GLU A 204 -12.38 10.97 10.89
CA GLU A 204 -13.63 10.75 10.18
C GLU A 204 -13.37 10.30 8.73
N GLU A 205 -12.39 10.90 8.08
CA GLU A 205 -11.99 10.53 6.72
C GLU A 205 -11.25 9.19 6.67
N SER A 206 -10.53 8.84 7.75
CA SER A 206 -9.81 7.58 7.89
C SER A 206 -10.74 6.37 8.03
N LEU A 207 -11.89 6.56 8.70
CA LEU A 207 -12.78 5.47 9.11
C LEU A 207 -13.21 4.54 7.97
N PRO A 208 -13.75 5.01 6.84
CA PRO A 208 -14.22 4.11 5.77
C PRO A 208 -13.10 3.24 5.18
N TYR A 209 -11.87 3.73 5.17
CA TYR A 209 -10.72 2.95 4.71
C TYR A 209 -10.25 1.93 5.74
N GLY A 210 -10.35 2.26 7.03
CA GLY A 210 -10.10 1.32 8.13
C GLY A 210 -11.13 0.19 8.17
N GLU A 211 -12.41 0.51 8.02
CA GLU A 211 -13.50 -0.46 7.89
C GLU A 211 -13.28 -1.40 6.70
N LYS A 212 -12.95 -0.81 5.53
CA LYS A 212 -12.69 -1.59 4.31
C LYS A 212 -11.48 -2.52 4.47
N ALA A 213 -10.41 -2.06 5.11
CA ALA A 213 -9.22 -2.89 5.38
C ALA A 213 -9.57 -4.07 6.30
N ALA A 214 -10.31 -3.81 7.39
CA ALA A 214 -10.74 -4.86 8.32
C ALA A 214 -11.69 -5.88 7.67
N ASP A 215 -12.53 -5.45 6.73
CA ASP A 215 -13.40 -6.35 5.96
C ASP A 215 -12.62 -7.21 4.95
N LEU A 216 -11.55 -6.66 4.36
CA LEU A 216 -10.71 -7.37 3.39
C LEU A 216 -9.79 -8.41 4.05
N ASP A 217 -9.30 -8.14 5.25
CA ASP A 217 -8.52 -9.09 6.06
C ASP A 217 -8.97 -9.07 7.53
N PRO A 218 -10.05 -9.80 7.86
CA PRO A 218 -10.60 -9.87 9.23
C PRO A 218 -9.65 -10.55 10.24
N SER A 219 -8.60 -11.22 9.75
CA SER A 219 -7.60 -11.88 10.61
C SER A 219 -6.42 -10.95 10.97
N ASN A 220 -6.32 -9.79 10.35
CA ASN A 220 -5.24 -8.86 10.59
C ASN A 220 -5.44 -8.08 11.90
N SER A 221 -4.80 -8.54 12.97
CA SER A 221 -4.93 -7.94 14.31
C SER A 221 -4.51 -6.46 14.34
N ASN A 222 -3.57 -6.02 13.48
CA ASN A 222 -3.18 -4.61 13.40
C ASN A 222 -4.28 -3.75 12.78
N ALA A 223 -4.95 -4.23 11.73
CA ALA A 223 -6.06 -3.52 11.10
C ALA A 223 -7.26 -3.42 12.07
N ILE A 224 -7.59 -4.52 12.75
CA ILE A 224 -8.65 -4.56 13.76
C ILE A 224 -8.34 -3.60 14.92
N ARG A 225 -7.12 -3.63 15.44
CA ARG A 225 -6.70 -2.70 16.51
C ARG A 225 -6.79 -1.24 16.07
N GLN A 226 -6.35 -0.93 14.85
CA GLN A 226 -6.44 0.42 14.30
C GLN A 226 -7.89 0.88 14.16
N LEU A 227 -8.76 0.04 13.59
CA LEU A 227 -10.19 0.35 13.44
C LEU A 227 -10.87 0.55 14.79
N ALA A 228 -10.61 -0.34 15.76
CA ALA A 228 -11.14 -0.19 17.10
C ALA A 228 -10.63 1.09 17.78
N THR A 229 -9.36 1.47 17.57
CA THR A 229 -8.81 2.73 18.06
C THR A 229 -9.50 3.92 17.42
N LEU A 230 -9.75 3.89 16.10
CA LEU A 230 -10.50 4.95 15.41
C LEU A 230 -11.91 5.12 15.98
N TYR A 231 -12.65 4.02 16.18
CA TYR A 231 -13.96 4.07 16.83
C TYR A 231 -13.87 4.65 18.25
N TYR A 232 -12.88 4.24 19.03
CA TYR A 232 -12.67 4.79 20.37
C TYR A 232 -12.42 6.30 20.35
N GLU A 233 -11.54 6.76 19.44
CA GLU A 233 -11.18 8.17 19.30
C GLU A 233 -12.32 9.04 18.73
N LEU A 234 -13.25 8.43 17.98
CA LEU A 234 -14.51 9.03 17.53
C LEU A 234 -15.63 8.94 18.58
N ASN A 235 -15.30 8.45 19.80
CA ASN A 235 -16.24 8.22 20.90
C ASN A 235 -17.34 7.17 20.61
N GLU A 236 -17.09 6.28 19.63
CA GLU A 236 -17.96 5.14 19.30
C GLU A 236 -17.49 3.87 20.06
N LYS A 237 -17.57 3.94 21.40
CA LYS A 237 -16.97 2.95 22.31
C LYS A 237 -17.52 1.54 22.11
N GLU A 238 -18.82 1.42 21.89
CA GLU A 238 -19.51 0.15 21.67
C GLU A 238 -19.00 -0.52 20.39
N LYS A 239 -18.85 0.23 19.30
CA LYS A 239 -18.29 -0.31 18.04
C LYS A 239 -16.82 -0.71 18.18
N SER A 240 -16.07 0.01 19.00
CA SER A 240 -14.68 -0.32 19.29
C SER A 240 -14.55 -1.71 19.93
N ILE A 241 -15.38 -2.00 20.94
CA ILE A 241 -15.45 -3.31 21.62
C ILE A 241 -15.93 -4.39 20.63
N GLU A 242 -17.06 -4.15 19.95
CA GLU A 242 -17.66 -5.07 18.98
C GLU A 242 -16.68 -5.48 17.87
N THR A 243 -15.83 -4.55 17.46
CA THR A 243 -14.79 -4.81 16.43
C THR A 243 -13.82 -5.90 16.88
N PHE A 244 -13.34 -5.85 18.13
CA PHE A 244 -12.48 -6.91 18.68
C PHE A 244 -13.24 -8.21 18.89
N GLU A 245 -14.46 -8.15 19.46
CA GLU A 245 -15.27 -9.34 19.74
C GLU A 245 -15.61 -10.10 18.46
N LYS A 246 -15.96 -9.39 17.38
CA LYS A 246 -16.21 -9.99 16.06
C LYS A 246 -14.98 -10.70 15.52
N ALA A 247 -13.82 -10.07 15.60
CA ALA A 247 -12.56 -10.66 15.14
C ALA A 247 -12.17 -11.88 15.98
N ILE A 248 -12.26 -11.80 17.30
CA ILE A 248 -11.99 -12.91 18.24
C ILE A 248 -12.88 -14.13 17.95
N LYS A 249 -14.15 -13.89 17.61
CA LYS A 249 -15.11 -14.96 17.32
C LYS A 249 -14.74 -15.76 16.07
N THR A 250 -14.19 -15.13 15.07
CA THR A 250 -13.85 -15.74 13.77
C THR A 250 -12.41 -16.24 13.71
N GLU A 251 -11.49 -15.74 14.58
CA GLU A 251 -10.09 -16.10 14.56
C GLU A 251 -9.87 -17.53 15.08
N THR A 252 -9.11 -18.32 14.31
CA THR A 252 -8.77 -19.71 14.61
C THR A 252 -7.31 -19.91 15.03
N ASP A 253 -6.42 -19.00 14.62
CA ASP A 253 -5.03 -19.02 15.07
C ASP A 253 -4.92 -18.56 16.52
N LYS A 254 -4.29 -19.38 17.36
CA LYS A 254 -4.21 -19.12 18.81
C LYS A 254 -3.40 -17.87 19.15
N MET A 255 -2.31 -17.60 18.41
CA MET A 255 -1.46 -16.43 18.67
C MET A 255 -2.17 -15.15 18.26
N LEU A 256 -2.80 -15.14 17.07
CA LEU A 256 -3.59 -13.99 16.63
C LEU A 256 -4.76 -13.72 17.57
N LYS A 257 -5.43 -14.76 18.01
CA LYS A 257 -6.55 -14.66 18.97
C LYS A 257 -6.09 -14.13 20.33
N SER A 258 -4.94 -14.57 20.82
CA SER A 258 -4.30 -14.02 22.04
C SER A 258 -4.06 -12.51 21.89
N ASN A 259 -3.48 -12.09 20.77
CA ASN A 259 -3.22 -10.66 20.49
C ASN A 259 -4.51 -9.82 20.43
N LEU A 260 -5.60 -10.36 19.88
CA LEU A 260 -6.91 -9.68 19.86
C LEU A 260 -7.48 -9.53 21.27
N TYR A 261 -7.42 -10.59 22.10
CA TYR A 261 -7.83 -10.51 23.52
C TYR A 261 -6.96 -9.52 24.31
N PHE A 262 -5.65 -9.51 24.09
CA PHE A 262 -4.78 -8.52 24.71
C PHE A 262 -5.19 -7.09 24.38
N ASN A 263 -5.42 -6.79 23.09
CA ASN A 263 -5.85 -5.46 22.66
C ASN A 263 -7.24 -5.08 23.19
N LEU A 264 -8.18 -6.03 23.27
CA LEU A 264 -9.47 -5.82 23.92
C LEU A 264 -9.32 -5.52 25.41
N GLY A 265 -8.40 -6.20 26.10
CA GLY A 265 -8.06 -5.93 27.49
C GLY A 265 -7.53 -4.51 27.68
N VAL A 266 -6.64 -4.05 26.81
CA VAL A 266 -6.12 -2.67 26.83
C VAL A 266 -7.26 -1.65 26.62
N LEU A 267 -8.15 -1.90 25.66
CA LEU A 267 -9.31 -1.04 25.40
C LEU A 267 -10.24 -0.98 26.64
N ASN A 268 -10.60 -2.11 27.21
CA ASN A 268 -11.44 -2.17 28.40
C ASN A 268 -10.79 -1.47 29.60
N MET A 269 -9.47 -1.58 29.76
CA MET A 269 -8.73 -0.84 30.79
C MET A 269 -8.84 0.69 30.60
N GLN A 270 -8.70 1.18 29.34
CA GLN A 270 -8.87 2.60 29.01
C GLN A 270 -10.30 3.11 29.26
N LEU A 271 -11.28 2.23 29.09
CA LEU A 271 -12.69 2.53 29.39
C LEU A 271 -13.05 2.39 30.88
N ASN A 272 -12.11 1.99 31.73
CA ASN A 272 -12.31 1.63 33.14
C ASN A 272 -13.24 0.41 33.37
N ASN A 273 -13.43 -0.42 32.35
CA ASN A 273 -14.13 -1.69 32.43
C ASN A 273 -13.18 -2.77 32.99
N PHE A 274 -12.77 -2.62 34.26
CA PHE A 274 -11.67 -3.41 34.82
C PHE A 274 -11.96 -4.90 34.90
N GLN A 275 -13.22 -5.32 35.01
CA GLN A 275 -13.57 -6.75 35.02
C GLN A 275 -13.40 -7.35 33.61
N ASP A 276 -13.90 -6.67 32.57
CA ASP A 276 -13.80 -7.13 31.18
C ASP A 276 -12.33 -7.07 30.71
N ALA A 277 -11.54 -6.11 31.22
CA ALA A 277 -10.11 -6.06 30.99
C ALA A 277 -9.37 -7.27 31.61
N GLU A 278 -9.72 -7.64 32.87
CA GLU A 278 -9.18 -8.84 33.54
C GLU A 278 -9.50 -10.10 32.72
N ASP A 279 -10.77 -10.27 32.32
CA ASP A 279 -11.20 -11.45 31.58
C ASP A 279 -10.51 -11.54 30.22
N SER A 280 -10.34 -10.41 29.54
CA SER A 280 -9.65 -10.33 28.25
C SER A 280 -8.15 -10.67 28.37
N PHE A 281 -7.44 -10.08 29.32
CA PHE A 281 -6.02 -10.41 29.54
C PHE A 281 -5.81 -11.87 30.01
N MET A 282 -6.74 -12.39 30.82
CA MET A 282 -6.71 -13.80 31.22
C MET A 282 -6.88 -14.72 30.02
N ALA A 283 -7.85 -14.42 29.12
CA ALA A 283 -8.04 -15.18 27.90
C ALA A 283 -6.82 -15.10 26.95
N ALA A 284 -6.16 -13.94 26.88
CA ALA A 284 -4.90 -13.80 26.14
C ALA A 284 -3.80 -14.69 26.72
N TYR A 285 -3.62 -14.65 28.03
CA TYR A 285 -2.62 -15.44 28.74
C TYR A 285 -2.89 -16.95 28.67
N ASP A 286 -4.14 -17.39 28.75
CA ASP A 286 -4.52 -18.80 28.60
C ASP A 286 -4.19 -19.36 27.21
N LEU A 287 -4.29 -18.51 26.17
CA LEU A 287 -3.93 -18.87 24.81
C LEU A 287 -2.42 -18.84 24.55
N ASN A 288 -1.71 -17.95 25.22
CA ASN A 288 -0.26 -17.77 25.14
C ASN A 288 0.36 -17.52 26.55
N PRO A 289 0.64 -18.57 27.34
CA PRO A 289 1.20 -18.42 28.69
C PRO A 289 2.62 -17.83 28.74
N GLU A 290 3.29 -17.70 27.60
CA GLU A 290 4.60 -17.05 27.49
C GLU A 290 4.47 -15.52 27.24
N ASP A 291 3.25 -15.00 27.12
CA ASP A 291 2.96 -13.59 26.91
C ASP A 291 3.04 -12.82 28.24
N ILE A 292 4.25 -12.33 28.53
CA ILE A 292 4.52 -11.49 29.70
C ILE A 292 3.76 -10.16 29.64
N GLU A 293 3.47 -9.65 28.43
CA GLU A 293 2.73 -8.39 28.26
C GLU A 293 1.30 -8.53 28.72
N ALA A 294 0.62 -9.66 28.42
CA ALA A 294 -0.72 -9.94 28.93
C ALA A 294 -0.73 -10.03 30.46
N LEU A 295 0.28 -10.66 31.04
CA LEU A 295 0.46 -10.77 32.50
C LEU A 295 0.70 -9.40 33.15
N ALA A 296 1.53 -8.55 32.50
CA ALA A 296 1.80 -7.18 32.95
C ALA A 296 0.53 -6.30 32.81
N GLY A 297 -0.25 -6.50 31.74
CA GLY A 297 -1.57 -5.85 31.54
C GLY A 297 -2.54 -6.18 32.69
N MET A 298 -2.62 -7.45 33.11
CA MET A 298 -3.40 -7.85 34.29
C MET A 298 -2.91 -7.16 35.56
N ALA A 299 -1.60 -7.14 35.79
CA ALA A 299 -1.02 -6.48 36.97
C ALA A 299 -1.44 -5.00 37.03
N GLN A 300 -1.33 -4.30 35.92
CA GLN A 300 -1.70 -2.88 35.81
C GLN A 300 -3.22 -2.66 35.92
N THR A 301 -4.03 -3.55 35.34
CA THR A 301 -5.50 -3.52 35.48
C THR A 301 -5.90 -3.60 36.94
N PHE A 302 -5.33 -4.53 37.70
CA PHE A 302 -5.59 -4.64 39.14
C PHE A 302 -5.05 -3.46 39.94
N GLU A 303 -3.92 -2.87 39.54
CA GLU A 303 -3.38 -1.63 40.13
C GLU A 303 -4.38 -0.49 39.94
N ASN A 304 -4.87 -0.29 38.71
CA ASN A 304 -5.83 0.77 38.36
C ASN A 304 -7.20 0.56 39.03
N ALA A 305 -7.62 -0.69 39.24
CA ALA A 305 -8.84 -1.06 39.94
C ALA A 305 -8.68 -1.04 41.48
N GLU A 306 -7.54 -0.58 42.01
CA GLU A 306 -7.20 -0.54 43.43
C GLU A 306 -7.23 -1.93 44.13
N LYS A 307 -7.18 -3.01 43.34
CA LYS A 307 -7.13 -4.39 43.85
C LYS A 307 -5.68 -4.79 44.19
N TRP A 308 -5.07 -4.06 45.12
CA TRP A 308 -3.64 -4.11 45.46
C TRP A 308 -3.05 -5.51 45.70
N ARG A 309 -3.81 -6.41 46.34
CA ARG A 309 -3.34 -7.78 46.58
C ARG A 309 -3.19 -8.58 45.29
N ARG A 310 -4.13 -8.42 44.35
CA ARG A 310 -4.08 -9.08 43.04
C ARG A 310 -2.98 -8.47 42.19
N ALA A 311 -2.87 -7.15 42.13
CA ALA A 311 -1.80 -6.46 41.43
C ALA A 311 -0.40 -6.94 41.87
N SER A 312 -0.17 -7.04 43.21
CA SER A 312 1.11 -7.52 43.74
C SER A 312 1.40 -8.98 43.40
N LYS A 313 0.37 -9.82 43.25
CA LYS A 313 0.55 -11.21 42.80
C LYS A 313 1.08 -11.23 41.36
N PHE A 314 0.40 -10.54 40.44
CA PHE A 314 0.77 -10.55 39.03
C PHE A 314 2.10 -9.83 38.74
N TYR A 315 2.41 -8.70 39.41
CA TYR A 315 3.75 -8.11 39.31
C TYR A 315 4.85 -9.04 39.78
N ARG A 316 4.61 -9.89 40.78
CA ARG A 316 5.58 -10.89 41.24
C ARG A 316 5.81 -11.99 40.21
N GLU A 317 4.74 -12.40 39.49
CA GLU A 317 4.82 -13.36 38.41
C GLU A 317 5.58 -12.76 37.21
N CYS A 318 5.32 -11.49 36.85
CA CYS A 318 6.09 -10.75 35.84
C CYS A 318 7.59 -10.70 36.18
N ILE A 319 7.93 -10.37 37.44
CA ILE A 319 9.32 -10.34 37.91
C ILE A 319 9.99 -11.72 37.85
N ALA A 320 9.22 -12.78 38.07
CA ALA A 320 9.75 -14.13 38.00
C ALA A 320 10.05 -14.57 36.56
N LEU A 321 9.24 -14.15 35.58
CA LEU A 321 9.40 -14.47 34.17
C LEU A 321 10.39 -13.53 33.46
N ASP A 322 10.41 -12.24 33.80
CA ASP A 322 11.32 -11.25 33.25
C ASP A 322 11.97 -10.42 34.37
N PRO A 323 13.03 -10.98 35.00
CA PRO A 323 13.68 -10.36 36.16
C PRO A 323 14.51 -9.13 35.81
N GLU A 324 14.81 -8.88 34.54
CA GLU A 324 15.62 -7.72 34.13
C GLU A 324 14.78 -6.50 33.76
N ASN A 325 13.46 -6.60 33.65
CA ASN A 325 12.58 -5.50 33.31
C ASN A 325 12.32 -4.60 34.54
N PRO A 326 12.80 -3.35 34.57
CA PRO A 326 12.66 -2.45 35.71
C PRO A 326 11.21 -2.05 35.99
N ASP A 327 10.32 -2.07 34.99
CA ASP A 327 8.95 -1.58 35.14
C ASP A 327 8.09 -2.51 36.00
N HIS A 328 8.38 -3.82 36.00
CA HIS A 328 7.73 -4.76 36.91
C HIS A 328 8.05 -4.47 38.39
N TYR A 329 9.29 -4.09 38.67
CA TYR A 329 9.72 -3.69 40.01
C TYR A 329 9.12 -2.34 40.42
N LYS A 330 9.03 -1.37 39.52
CA LYS A 330 8.36 -0.08 39.77
C LYS A 330 6.87 -0.28 40.08
N GLY A 331 6.17 -1.10 39.28
CA GLY A 331 4.78 -1.45 39.53
C GLY A 331 4.59 -2.12 40.91
N MET A 332 5.41 -3.10 41.23
CA MET A 332 5.39 -3.73 42.54
C MET A 332 5.63 -2.75 43.68
N ALA A 333 6.57 -1.80 43.53
CA ALA A 333 6.83 -0.80 44.53
C ALA A 333 5.64 0.16 44.74
N ARG A 334 5.00 0.64 43.65
CA ARG A 334 3.79 1.47 43.74
C ARG A 334 2.68 0.76 44.52
N VAL A 335 2.42 -0.50 44.18
CA VAL A 335 1.40 -1.31 44.84
C VAL A 335 1.71 -1.53 46.34
N LEU A 336 2.98 -1.76 46.70
CA LEU A 336 3.36 -1.93 48.10
C LEU A 336 3.19 -0.66 48.94
N ILE A 337 3.41 0.54 48.32
CA ILE A 337 3.09 1.81 49.00
C ILE A 337 1.61 1.88 49.34
N GLN A 338 0.74 1.55 48.40
CA GLN A 338 -0.72 1.56 48.61
C GLN A 338 -1.19 0.51 49.64
N GLN A 339 -0.39 -0.56 49.81
CA GLN A 339 -0.62 -1.56 50.86
C GLN A 339 -0.08 -1.13 52.24
N GLY A 340 0.52 0.05 52.39
CA GLY A 340 1.12 0.50 53.62
C GLY A 340 2.44 -0.17 53.97
N ARG A 341 3.21 -0.65 52.97
CA ARG A 341 4.49 -1.37 53.10
C ARG A 341 5.66 -0.59 52.47
N PRO A 342 5.96 0.64 52.93
CA PRO A 342 6.92 1.52 52.27
C PRO A 342 8.37 0.99 52.31
N GLU A 343 8.75 0.27 53.39
CA GLU A 343 10.09 -0.28 53.48
C GLU A 343 10.37 -1.36 52.45
N GLU A 344 9.38 -2.18 52.14
CA GLU A 344 9.48 -3.16 51.09
C GLU A 344 9.44 -2.50 49.70
N ALA A 345 8.61 -1.49 49.51
CA ALA A 345 8.57 -0.70 48.30
C ALA A 345 9.95 -0.12 47.93
N THR A 346 10.64 0.43 48.91
CA THR A 346 12.00 0.97 48.74
C THR A 346 12.96 -0.08 48.16
N ARG A 347 12.90 -1.31 48.69
CA ARG A 347 13.75 -2.43 48.15
C ARG A 347 13.44 -2.76 46.69
N TYR A 348 12.17 -2.67 46.29
CA TYR A 348 11.80 -2.88 44.88
C TYR A 348 12.21 -1.71 43.99
N TYR A 349 12.14 -0.46 44.45
CA TYR A 349 12.68 0.70 43.73
C TYR A 349 14.19 0.60 43.51
N GLU A 350 14.95 0.17 44.54
CA GLU A 350 16.39 -0.06 44.38
C GLU A 350 16.70 -1.13 43.34
N LYS A 351 15.90 -2.21 43.32
CA LYS A 351 16.05 -3.26 42.31
C LYS A 351 15.71 -2.74 40.90
N ALA A 352 14.69 -1.88 40.73
CA ALA A 352 14.38 -1.26 39.47
C ALA A 352 15.55 -0.37 39.01
N LYS A 353 16.09 0.48 39.90
CA LYS A 353 17.22 1.36 39.61
C LYS A 353 18.47 0.61 39.19
N ALA A 354 18.75 -0.52 39.81
CA ALA A 354 19.87 -1.38 39.45
C ALA A 354 19.77 -1.99 38.03
N ARG A 355 18.58 -1.97 37.45
CA ARG A 355 18.24 -2.45 36.10
C ARG A 355 18.02 -1.35 35.08
N GLY A 356 18.44 -0.13 35.39
CA GLY A 356 18.32 1.03 34.48
C GLY A 356 16.94 1.70 34.50
N GLY A 357 16.15 1.47 35.55
CA GLY A 357 14.80 2.00 35.73
C GLY A 357 14.71 3.25 36.61
#